data_89df17d69b940f4eba097bffbdf3fa6e
#
_entry.id   89df17d69b940f4eba097bffbdf3fa6e
#
_cell.length_a   1.000
_cell.length_b   1.000
_cell.length_c   1.000
_cell.angle_alpha   90.00
_cell.angle_beta   90.00
_cell.angle_gamma   90.00
#
_symmetry.space_group_name_H-M   'P 1'
#
loop_
_entity.id
_entity.type
_entity.pdbx_description
1 polymer ?
#
loop_
_entity_poly.entity_id
_entity_poly.type
_entity_poly.pdbx_seq_one_letter_code
_entity_poly.pdbx_strand_id
1 'polypeptide(L)'
;MLEQLEVQLCQRSEPADLGEPPSTLPTVGTNLTDLTLRKRRVTVRELGGCMGPIWPSYFRDCTSVIFTVDSANITQISSSCIQLLGVLSAEPLRSASVLVLFNKRDLPCTMSLEEMKSLFRMDDIIASAPQSITVLELSARSGKGLQEVLNWLDSTQPD
;
A
#
# COMPACT_ATOMS: atom_id res chain seq x y z
N MET A 1 1.27 -8.66 4.14
CA MET A 1 2.09 -7.44 3.87
C MET A 1 2.50 -6.75 5.16
N LEU A 2 1.57 -6.43 6.06
CA LEU A 2 1.90 -5.78 7.34
C LEU A 2 2.76 -6.65 8.25
N GLU A 3 2.51 -7.95 8.34
CA GLU A 3 3.39 -8.89 9.07
C GLU A 3 4.82 -8.88 8.55
N GLN A 4 5.02 -8.74 7.24
CA GLN A 4 6.35 -8.62 6.64
C GLN A 4 6.99 -7.25 6.94
N LEU A 5 6.20 -6.19 7.04
CA LEU A 5 6.65 -4.89 7.52
C LEU A 5 7.11 -4.95 8.99
N GLU A 6 6.37 -5.63 9.86
CA GLU A 6 6.75 -5.84 11.27
C GLU A 6 8.05 -6.65 11.41
N VAL A 7 8.15 -7.77 10.69
CA VAL A 7 9.33 -8.65 10.72
C VAL A 7 10.58 -7.89 10.28
N GLN A 8 10.48 -7.03 9.26
CA GLN A 8 11.63 -6.26 8.78
C GLN A 8 11.97 -5.03 9.64
N LEU A 9 11.01 -4.45 10.34
CA LEU A 9 11.27 -3.41 11.34
C LEU A 9 12.05 -3.95 12.56
N CYS A 10 11.84 -5.24 12.90
CA CYS A 10 12.55 -5.91 13.97
C CYS A 10 13.92 -6.48 13.55
N GLN A 11 14.14 -6.75 12.26
CA GLN A 11 15.37 -7.34 11.74
C GLN A 11 16.19 -6.30 10.96
N ARG A 12 17.01 -5.52 11.66
CA ARG A 12 18.18 -4.87 11.07
C ARG A 12 19.28 -5.90 10.85
N SER A 13 19.12 -6.79 9.87
CA SER A 13 20.12 -7.80 9.53
C SER A 13 20.17 -7.99 8.03
N GLU A 14 21.37 -8.21 7.52
CA GLU A 14 21.83 -8.35 6.13
C GLU A 14 20.88 -9.09 5.17
N PRO A 15 21.03 -8.89 3.84
CA PRO A 15 20.20 -9.57 2.86
C PRO A 15 20.44 -11.09 2.92
N ALA A 16 19.61 -11.78 3.68
CA ALA A 16 19.57 -13.23 3.69
C ALA A 16 19.04 -13.75 2.34
N ASP A 17 19.58 -14.85 1.90
CA ASP A 17 19.01 -15.64 0.78
C ASP A 17 17.54 -15.94 1.10
N LEU A 18 16.64 -15.27 0.38
CA LEU A 18 15.20 -15.24 0.69
C LEU A 18 14.47 -16.54 0.27
N GLY A 19 15.15 -17.59 -0.17
CA GLY A 19 14.55 -18.87 -0.55
C GLY A 19 13.31 -18.75 -1.46
N GLU A 20 12.51 -19.80 -1.55
CA GLU A 20 11.21 -19.75 -2.23
C GLU A 20 10.22 -18.84 -1.49
N PRO A 21 9.39 -18.06 -2.22
CA PRO A 21 8.41 -17.19 -1.59
C PRO A 21 7.41 -18.02 -0.78
N PRO A 22 7.14 -17.66 0.49
CA PRO A 22 6.10 -18.32 1.25
C PRO A 22 4.76 -18.17 0.54
N SER A 23 3.97 -19.21 0.48
CA SER A 23 2.58 -19.10 0.00
C SER A 23 1.78 -18.29 0.98
N THR A 24 1.42 -17.07 0.59
CA THR A 24 0.53 -16.20 1.38
C THR A 24 -0.91 -16.38 0.90
N LEU A 25 -1.83 -16.49 1.84
CA LEU A 25 -3.25 -16.49 1.53
C LEU A 25 -3.78 -15.05 1.50
N PRO A 26 -4.79 -14.75 0.65
CA PRO A 26 -5.49 -13.49 0.70
C PRO A 26 -6.06 -13.23 2.10
N THR A 27 -5.95 -11.99 2.59
CA THR A 27 -6.55 -11.60 3.87
C THR A 27 -8.07 -11.65 3.77
N VAL A 28 -8.69 -12.47 4.63
CA VAL A 28 -10.14 -12.54 4.80
C VAL A 28 -10.49 -11.77 6.08
N GLY A 29 -11.22 -10.65 5.94
CA GLY A 29 -11.54 -9.78 7.07
C GLY A 29 -10.57 -8.62 7.24
N THR A 30 -10.27 -8.26 8.48
CA THR A 30 -9.40 -7.13 8.83
C THR A 30 -8.40 -7.52 9.91
N ASN A 31 -7.18 -7.01 9.78
CA ASN A 31 -6.14 -7.12 10.81
C ASN A 31 -5.82 -5.72 11.35
N LEU A 32 -5.54 -5.63 12.65
CA LEU A 32 -5.13 -4.40 13.31
C LEU A 32 -3.71 -4.57 13.84
N THR A 33 -2.82 -3.65 13.50
CA THR A 33 -1.41 -3.70 13.87
C THR A 33 -0.96 -2.33 14.35
N ASP A 34 -0.31 -2.29 15.52
CA ASP A 34 0.29 -1.08 16.04
C ASP A 34 1.78 -1.03 15.70
N LEU A 35 2.18 0.00 14.97
CA LEU A 35 3.58 0.26 14.62
C LEU A 35 4.13 1.40 15.46
N THR A 36 5.35 1.25 15.97
CA THR A 36 6.07 2.35 16.61
C THR A 36 7.07 2.94 15.62
N LEU A 37 6.79 4.12 15.11
CA LEU A 37 7.65 4.86 14.21
C LEU A 37 8.39 5.93 15.00
N ARG A 38 9.73 5.83 15.05
CA ARG A 38 10.59 6.78 15.77
C ARG A 38 10.07 7.15 17.17
N LYS A 39 9.15 8.14 17.26
CA LYS A 39 8.57 8.64 18.52
C LYS A 39 7.04 8.55 18.56
N ARG A 40 6.42 7.97 17.54
CA ARG A 40 4.95 7.94 17.37
C ARG A 40 4.43 6.52 17.25
N ARG A 41 3.25 6.30 17.74
CA ARG A 41 2.51 5.05 17.56
C ARG A 41 1.48 5.24 16.45
N VAL A 42 1.50 4.36 15.46
CA VAL A 42 0.57 4.35 14.34
C VAL A 42 -0.19 3.04 14.34
N THR A 43 -1.50 3.12 14.38
CA THR A 43 -2.35 1.93 14.23
C THR A 43 -2.70 1.73 12.77
N VAL A 44 -2.31 0.60 12.21
CA VAL A 44 -2.57 0.24 10.82
C VAL A 44 -3.66 -0.83 10.78
N ARG A 45 -4.72 -0.56 10.02
CA ARG A 45 -5.76 -1.54 9.74
C ARG A 45 -5.57 -2.09 8.33
N GLU A 46 -5.30 -3.39 8.24
CA GLU A 46 -5.29 -4.10 6.96
C GLU A 46 -6.71 -4.55 6.61
N LEU A 47 -7.12 -4.23 5.39
CA LEU A 47 -8.39 -4.70 4.81
C LEU A 47 -8.09 -5.65 3.66
N GLY A 48 -8.74 -6.81 3.65
CA GLY A 48 -8.58 -7.78 2.56
C GLY A 48 -9.05 -7.21 1.22
N GLY A 49 -8.31 -7.50 0.14
CA GLY A 49 -8.62 -6.99 -1.20
C GLY A 49 -9.98 -7.45 -1.74
N CYS A 50 -10.45 -8.64 -1.34
CA CYS A 50 -11.77 -9.16 -1.70
C CYS A 50 -12.91 -8.52 -0.89
N MET A 51 -12.60 -7.70 0.13
CA MET A 51 -13.56 -7.09 1.04
C MET A 51 -13.96 -5.66 0.61
N GLY A 52 -13.76 -5.30 -0.64
CA GLY A 52 -14.09 -3.97 -1.20
C GLY A 52 -15.44 -3.40 -0.77
N PRO A 53 -16.55 -4.17 -0.78
CA PRO A 53 -17.85 -3.69 -0.36
C PRO A 53 -17.94 -3.21 1.09
N ILE A 54 -17.08 -3.70 1.99
CA ILE A 54 -17.07 -3.29 3.40
C ILE A 54 -16.04 -2.20 3.73
N TRP A 55 -15.11 -1.88 2.83
CA TRP A 55 -14.09 -0.85 3.05
C TRP A 55 -14.67 0.49 3.50
N PRO A 56 -15.80 0.98 2.95
CA PRO A 56 -16.38 2.26 3.36
C PRO A 56 -16.71 2.36 4.85
N SER A 57 -16.98 1.23 5.51
CA SER A 57 -17.27 1.19 6.94
C SER A 57 -16.10 1.64 7.82
N TYR A 58 -14.87 1.63 7.27
CA TYR A 58 -13.63 1.96 7.98
C TYR A 58 -13.04 3.32 7.59
N PHE A 59 -13.67 4.06 6.67
CA PHE A 59 -13.09 5.30 6.12
C PHE A 59 -13.17 6.50 7.07
N ARG A 60 -14.14 6.55 7.99
CA ARG A 60 -14.40 7.72 8.84
C ARG A 60 -13.26 8.05 9.80
N ASP A 61 -12.56 7.02 10.28
CA ASP A 61 -11.48 7.17 11.27
C ASP A 61 -10.10 7.11 10.61
N CYS A 62 -10.05 7.24 9.29
CA CYS A 62 -8.83 7.06 8.51
C CYS A 62 -8.23 8.42 8.13
N THR A 63 -6.99 8.67 8.56
CA THR A 63 -6.23 9.88 8.19
C THR A 63 -5.32 9.65 6.99
N SER A 64 -4.92 8.40 6.76
CA SER A 64 -4.01 8.01 5.69
C SER A 64 -4.40 6.67 5.11
N VAL A 65 -4.27 6.50 3.80
CA VAL A 65 -4.58 5.27 3.08
C VAL A 65 -3.33 4.76 2.38
N ILE A 66 -3.03 3.48 2.54
CA ILE A 66 -2.05 2.77 1.71
C ILE A 66 -2.82 1.82 0.80
N PHE A 67 -2.86 2.13 -0.48
CA PHE A 67 -3.49 1.30 -1.50
C PHE A 67 -2.43 0.45 -2.20
N THR A 68 -2.43 -0.85 -1.93
CA THR A 68 -1.41 -1.77 -2.45
C THR A 68 -1.90 -2.49 -3.69
N VAL A 69 -1.09 -2.41 -4.76
CA VAL A 69 -1.32 -3.06 -6.04
C VAL A 69 -0.29 -4.17 -6.23
N ASP A 70 -0.75 -5.35 -6.62
CA ASP A 70 0.11 -6.47 -7.02
C ASP A 70 0.63 -6.23 -8.45
N SER A 71 1.88 -5.81 -8.58
CA SER A 71 2.51 -5.52 -9.89
C SER A 71 2.76 -6.77 -10.74
N ALA A 72 2.68 -7.95 -10.15
CA ALA A 72 2.87 -9.21 -10.87
C ALA A 72 1.56 -9.75 -11.48
N ASN A 73 0.42 -9.20 -11.06
CA ASN A 73 -0.89 -9.67 -11.51
C ASN A 73 -1.53 -8.68 -12.50
N ILE A 74 -1.07 -8.73 -13.75
CA ILE A 74 -1.51 -7.83 -14.83
C ILE A 74 -3.02 -7.94 -15.07
N THR A 75 -3.61 -9.13 -14.88
CA THR A 75 -5.05 -9.35 -15.11
C THR A 75 -5.93 -8.60 -14.12
N GLN A 76 -5.41 -8.26 -12.95
CA GLN A 76 -6.14 -7.53 -11.90
C GLN A 76 -5.89 -6.01 -11.90
N ILE A 77 -5.05 -5.50 -12.79
CA ILE A 77 -4.72 -4.07 -12.82
C ILE A 77 -5.96 -3.21 -13.04
N SER A 78 -6.82 -3.58 -13.98
CA SER A 78 -8.04 -2.81 -14.27
C SER A 78 -9.00 -2.77 -13.09
N SER A 79 -9.20 -3.90 -12.41
CA SER A 79 -10.04 -3.95 -11.20
C SER A 79 -9.44 -3.15 -10.04
N SER A 80 -8.11 -3.20 -9.89
CA SER A 80 -7.40 -2.39 -8.90
C SER A 80 -7.55 -0.89 -9.18
N CYS A 81 -7.51 -0.48 -10.44
CA CYS A 81 -7.75 0.91 -10.84
C CYS A 81 -9.17 1.37 -10.46
N ILE A 82 -10.20 0.56 -10.75
CA ILE A 82 -11.58 0.86 -10.37
C ILE A 82 -11.73 0.98 -8.85
N GLN A 83 -11.11 0.08 -8.11
CA GLN A 83 -11.14 0.12 -6.64
C GLN A 83 -10.44 1.37 -6.10
N LEU A 84 -9.29 1.76 -6.66
CA LEU A 84 -8.60 2.99 -6.28
C LEU A 84 -9.47 4.22 -6.52
N LEU A 85 -10.11 4.32 -7.68
CA LEU A 85 -11.04 5.42 -7.98
C LEU A 85 -12.22 5.45 -7.00
N GLY A 86 -12.74 4.29 -6.61
CA GLY A 86 -13.77 4.17 -5.58
C GLY A 86 -13.33 4.70 -4.22
N VAL A 87 -12.09 4.39 -3.81
CA VAL A 87 -11.49 4.90 -2.58
C VAL A 87 -11.31 6.43 -2.64
N LEU A 88 -10.76 6.95 -3.73
CA LEU A 88 -10.52 8.38 -3.91
C LEU A 88 -11.82 9.21 -4.02
N SER A 89 -12.91 8.59 -4.47
CA SER A 89 -14.23 9.23 -4.55
C SER A 89 -14.98 9.27 -3.23
N ALA A 90 -14.48 8.56 -2.21
CA ALA A 90 -15.16 8.47 -0.93
C ALA A 90 -15.04 9.78 -0.12
N GLU A 91 -16.17 10.40 0.19
CA GLU A 91 -16.21 11.69 0.92
C GLU A 91 -15.43 11.67 2.25
N PRO A 92 -15.50 10.62 3.09
CA PRO A 92 -14.72 10.57 4.33
C PRO A 92 -13.20 10.62 4.13
N LEU A 93 -12.70 10.25 2.94
CA LEU A 93 -11.27 10.23 2.62
C LEU A 93 -10.79 11.46 1.84
N ARG A 94 -11.63 12.48 1.68
CA ARG A 94 -11.32 13.66 0.87
C ARG A 94 -10.06 14.40 1.29
N SER A 95 -9.77 14.41 2.59
CA SER A 95 -8.58 15.06 3.17
C SER A 95 -7.48 14.07 3.59
N ALA A 96 -7.66 12.79 3.31
CA ALA A 96 -6.67 11.79 3.67
C ALA A 96 -5.42 11.88 2.78
N SER A 97 -4.26 11.54 3.35
CA SER A 97 -3.06 11.30 2.56
C SER A 97 -3.12 9.89 1.96
N VAL A 98 -2.85 9.76 0.66
CA VAL A 98 -2.96 8.46 -0.04
C VAL A 98 -1.60 8.05 -0.59
N LEU A 99 -1.16 6.84 -0.27
CA LEU A 99 -0.01 6.18 -0.86
C LEU A 99 -0.49 5.05 -1.77
N VAL A 100 -0.20 5.17 -3.07
CA VAL A 100 -0.37 4.06 -4.02
C VAL A 100 0.95 3.30 -4.09
N LEU A 101 0.91 2.02 -3.74
CA LEU A 101 2.07 1.20 -3.53
C LEU A 101 2.08 0.02 -4.51
N PHE A 102 2.97 0.06 -5.49
CA PHE A 102 3.19 -1.05 -6.42
C PHE A 102 4.15 -2.06 -5.78
N ASN A 103 3.57 -3.19 -5.31
CA ASN A 103 4.31 -4.25 -4.61
C ASN A 103 4.71 -5.39 -5.54
N LYS A 104 5.53 -6.31 -5.02
CA LYS A 104 6.09 -7.48 -5.71
C LYS A 104 7.08 -7.14 -6.83
N ARG A 105 7.83 -6.05 -6.65
CA ARG A 105 8.83 -5.58 -7.63
C ARG A 105 10.09 -6.47 -7.69
N ASP A 106 10.17 -7.49 -6.88
CA ASP A 106 11.19 -8.55 -6.89
C ASP A 106 10.92 -9.64 -7.93
N LEU A 107 9.68 -9.77 -8.40
CA LEU A 107 9.31 -10.80 -9.36
C LEU A 107 9.75 -10.42 -10.78
N PRO A 108 10.21 -11.41 -11.58
CA PRO A 108 10.57 -11.18 -12.98
C PRO A 108 9.34 -10.84 -13.82
N CYS A 109 9.56 -10.16 -14.94
CA CYS A 109 8.51 -9.83 -15.92
C CYS A 109 7.41 -8.89 -15.39
N THR A 110 7.68 -8.11 -14.34
CA THR A 110 6.78 -7.04 -13.93
C THR A 110 6.91 -5.86 -14.89
N MET A 111 5.80 -5.17 -15.15
CA MET A 111 5.82 -3.92 -15.92
C MET A 111 6.68 -2.87 -15.19
N SER A 112 7.27 -1.95 -15.94
CA SER A 112 7.97 -0.81 -15.35
C SER A 112 6.99 0.08 -14.56
N LEU A 113 7.53 0.91 -13.66
CA LEU A 113 6.70 1.88 -12.91
C LEU A 113 5.96 2.83 -13.85
N GLU A 114 6.62 3.29 -14.89
CA GLU A 114 6.04 4.21 -15.87
C GLU A 114 4.90 3.55 -16.67
N GLU A 115 5.04 2.29 -17.05
CA GLU A 115 3.96 1.53 -17.68
C GLU A 115 2.77 1.34 -16.74
N MET A 116 3.01 1.02 -15.46
CA MET A 116 1.97 0.90 -14.44
C MET A 116 1.26 2.23 -14.21
N LYS A 117 1.99 3.33 -14.07
CA LYS A 117 1.43 4.68 -13.95
C LYS A 117 0.58 5.05 -15.17
N SER A 118 1.05 4.71 -16.37
CA SER A 118 0.32 4.97 -17.63
C SER A 118 -0.99 4.19 -17.66
N LEU A 119 -0.99 2.91 -17.31
CA LEU A 119 -2.21 2.08 -17.27
C LEU A 119 -3.26 2.63 -16.29
N PHE A 120 -2.83 3.12 -15.14
CA PHE A 120 -3.70 3.74 -14.15
C PHE A 120 -4.10 5.17 -14.54
N ARG A 121 -3.47 5.77 -15.55
CA ARG A 121 -3.56 7.21 -15.81
C ARG A 121 -3.25 8.02 -14.55
N MET A 122 -2.18 7.65 -13.88
CA MET A 122 -1.87 8.13 -12.52
C MET A 122 -1.70 9.64 -12.46
N ASP A 123 -1.11 10.24 -13.49
CA ASP A 123 -0.93 11.71 -13.55
C ASP A 123 -2.27 12.45 -13.59
N ASP A 124 -3.26 11.91 -14.33
CA ASP A 124 -4.61 12.49 -14.38
C ASP A 124 -5.33 12.32 -13.03
N ILE A 125 -5.15 11.17 -12.40
CA ILE A 125 -5.71 10.91 -11.05
C ILE A 125 -5.12 11.89 -10.04
N ILE A 126 -3.80 12.05 -10.02
CA ILE A 126 -3.10 12.97 -9.10
C ILE A 126 -3.54 14.42 -9.34
N ALA A 127 -3.69 14.82 -10.60
CA ALA A 127 -4.09 16.18 -10.95
C ALA A 127 -5.55 16.50 -10.58
N SER A 128 -6.43 15.49 -10.55
CA SER A 128 -7.88 15.69 -10.33
C SER A 128 -8.33 15.36 -8.91
N ALA A 129 -7.61 14.53 -8.19
CA ALA A 129 -7.99 14.11 -6.84
C ALA A 129 -7.79 15.23 -5.82
N PRO A 130 -8.71 15.40 -4.84
CA PRO A 130 -8.53 16.34 -3.74
C PRO A 130 -7.48 15.89 -2.73
N GLN A 131 -7.15 14.58 -2.69
CA GLN A 131 -6.17 13.99 -1.79
C GLN A 131 -4.74 14.28 -2.24
N SER A 132 -3.81 14.35 -1.27
CA SER A 132 -2.38 14.27 -1.55
C SER A 132 -2.01 12.83 -1.87
N ILE A 133 -1.62 12.54 -3.11
CA ILE A 133 -1.30 11.18 -3.58
C ILE A 133 0.20 11.06 -3.80
N THR A 134 0.79 10.05 -3.18
CA THR A 134 2.18 9.63 -3.40
C THR A 134 2.18 8.25 -4.05
N VAL A 135 3.11 8.01 -4.98
CA VAL A 135 3.26 6.71 -5.66
C VAL A 135 4.65 6.17 -5.40
N LEU A 136 4.74 4.95 -4.87
CA LEU A 136 6.01 4.27 -4.59
C LEU A 136 6.01 2.84 -5.12
N GLU A 137 7.21 2.31 -5.32
CA GLU A 137 7.45 0.90 -5.58
C GLU A 137 7.95 0.19 -4.33
N LEU A 138 7.52 -1.05 -4.16
CA LEU A 138 7.92 -1.89 -3.03
C LEU A 138 8.17 -3.33 -3.47
N SER A 139 9.11 -3.96 -2.81
CA SER A 139 9.09 -5.40 -2.62
C SER A 139 9.04 -5.70 -1.12
N ALA A 140 7.87 -6.03 -0.62
CA ALA A 140 7.69 -6.39 0.78
C ALA A 140 8.54 -7.61 1.17
N ARG A 141 8.85 -8.48 0.20
CA ARG A 141 9.68 -9.65 0.39
C ARG A 141 11.15 -9.30 0.60
N SER A 142 11.72 -8.43 -0.23
CA SER A 142 13.14 -8.06 -0.18
C SER A 142 13.42 -6.84 0.71
N GLY A 143 12.38 -6.11 1.13
CA GLY A 143 12.51 -4.86 1.86
C GLY A 143 12.84 -3.63 1.00
N LYS A 144 13.02 -3.81 -0.33
CA LYS A 144 13.26 -2.69 -1.24
C LYS A 144 12.08 -1.73 -1.23
N GLY A 145 12.32 -0.44 -1.04
CA GLY A 145 11.28 0.60 -0.99
C GLY A 145 10.58 0.74 0.39
N LEU A 146 10.93 -0.10 1.36
CA LEU A 146 10.28 -0.07 2.68
C LEU A 146 10.60 1.21 3.45
N GLN A 147 11.83 1.71 3.35
CA GLN A 147 12.24 2.93 4.07
C GLN A 147 11.45 4.16 3.58
N GLU A 148 11.15 4.22 2.30
CA GLU A 148 10.34 5.28 1.70
C GLU A 148 8.90 5.24 2.22
N VAL A 149 8.33 4.05 2.37
CA VAL A 149 6.99 3.87 2.97
C VAL A 149 6.98 4.32 4.44
N LEU A 150 7.99 3.96 5.21
CA LEU A 150 8.11 4.38 6.60
C LEU A 150 8.28 5.91 6.73
N ASN A 151 9.10 6.51 5.87
CA ASN A 151 9.26 7.96 5.83
C ASN A 151 7.95 8.66 5.46
N TRP A 152 7.19 8.11 4.52
CA TRP A 152 5.87 8.63 4.16
C TRP A 152 4.90 8.56 5.34
N LEU A 153 4.83 7.40 6.02
CA LEU A 153 3.99 7.25 7.22
C LEU A 153 4.36 8.25 8.32
N ASP A 154 5.66 8.49 8.53
CA ASP A 154 6.14 9.44 9.53
C ASP A 154 5.80 10.90 9.18
N SER A 155 5.73 11.22 7.88
CA SER A 155 5.46 12.57 7.38
C SER A 155 3.97 12.92 7.30
N THR A 156 3.09 11.93 7.20
CA THR A 156 1.65 12.14 6.97
C THR A 156 0.81 12.12 8.24
N GLN A 157 1.40 11.78 9.38
CA GLN A 157 0.68 11.79 10.65
C GLN A 157 0.65 13.22 11.23
N PRO A 158 -0.51 13.72 11.63
CA PRO A 158 -0.59 15.00 12.35
C PRO A 158 0.18 14.94 13.66
N ASP A 159 0.72 16.08 14.07
CA ASP A 159 1.42 16.25 15.36
C ASP A 159 0.50 15.98 16.55
#